data_ec9370975e004ee2b368631cb2754619
#
_entry.id   ec9370975e004ee2b368631cb2754619
#
_cell.length_a   1.000
_cell.length_b   1.000
_cell.length_c   1.000
_cell.angle_alpha   90.00
_cell.angle_beta   90.00
_cell.angle_gamma   90.00
#
_symmetry.space_group_name_H-M   'P 1'
#
loop_
_entity.id
_entity.type
_entity.pdbx_description
1 polymer ?
#
loop_
_entity_poly.entity_id
_entity_poly.type
_entity_poly.pdbx_seq_one_letter_code
_entity_poly.pdbx_strand_id
1 'polypeptide(L)'
;MNTIIESLQQFLQYTGFANMTWQHIVMICIGIAFITVAIKKDWEPLLLVPIGFGMVIGNIPFTEGLQIGIYEQGSVMNILYQGVQKGWYPPLIFLGIGAMTDFSSLISQPRLLLIGAAAQIGIFGAYIAAIHMGFTPAESGAIGIIGGADGPTAIFLSSKLAPHLMGAIAVSAYSYMALVPVIQRPIMLMMTTKNERLIRMKTPRQVSQKEKIIFPIVGFILTALIVPSGMPLLGMLFFGNLLKESGVTKRLAETARGPMIDVVTILIGVTVGCSTQANVFLTGTSVKIFFLGLFSFVIATVCGVGFAKIMNLFCKEGNKINPLIGNAGVSAVPDAARVSQNVGRECDPNNHLLMHAMAPNVAGVIGSAVAAGIILSFLG
;
A
#
# COMPACT_ATOMS: atom_id res chain seq x y z
N MET A 1 -0.01 -54.79 20.24
CA MET A 1 0.40 -54.53 18.85
C MET A 1 -0.68 -53.72 18.12
N ASN A 2 -1.98 -54.04 18.24
CA ASN A 2 -3.08 -53.31 17.64
C ASN A 2 -3.15 -51.82 18.11
N THR A 3 -2.96 -51.57 19.41
CA THR A 3 -3.02 -50.21 19.99
C THR A 3 -1.92 -49.28 19.45
N ILE A 4 -0.71 -49.82 19.16
CA ILE A 4 0.39 -49.04 18.58
C ILE A 4 0.11 -48.71 17.11
N ILE A 5 -0.47 -49.65 16.36
CA ILE A 5 -0.87 -49.45 14.97
C ILE A 5 -2.00 -48.42 14.88
N GLU A 6 -2.98 -48.53 15.77
CA GLU A 6 -4.10 -47.56 15.87
C GLU A 6 -3.57 -46.14 16.22
N SER A 7 -2.65 -46.03 17.18
CA SER A 7 -2.03 -44.76 17.55
C SER A 7 -1.20 -44.17 16.42
N LEU A 8 -0.49 -44.99 15.65
CA LEU A 8 0.27 -44.55 14.46
C LEU A 8 -0.66 -44.11 13.33
N GLN A 9 -1.75 -44.84 13.10
CA GLN A 9 -2.75 -44.42 12.11
C GLN A 9 -3.43 -43.11 12.51
N GLN A 10 -3.77 -42.95 13.77
CA GLN A 10 -4.32 -41.72 14.31
C GLN A 10 -3.32 -40.55 14.19
N PHE A 11 -2.04 -40.78 14.50
CA PHE A 11 -0.99 -39.77 14.31
C PHE A 11 -0.87 -39.35 12.84
N LEU A 12 -0.88 -40.31 11.90
CA LEU A 12 -0.80 -39.99 10.47
C LEU A 12 -1.98 -39.14 10.00
N GLN A 13 -3.20 -39.40 10.52
CA GLN A 13 -4.39 -38.59 10.21
C GLN A 13 -4.27 -37.13 10.71
N TYR A 14 -3.54 -36.89 11.80
CA TYR A 14 -3.28 -35.54 12.31
C TYR A 14 -2.18 -34.79 11.53
N THR A 15 -1.41 -35.50 10.70
CA THR A 15 -0.37 -34.84 9.92
C THR A 15 -0.96 -34.00 8.79
N GLY A 16 -0.32 -32.88 8.48
CA GLY A 16 -0.67 -32.06 7.33
C GLY A 16 -0.58 -32.82 5.99
N PHE A 17 0.21 -33.89 5.90
CA PHE A 17 0.33 -34.71 4.69
C PHE A 17 -0.97 -35.45 4.36
N ALA A 18 -1.69 -35.94 5.36
CA ALA A 18 -2.96 -36.65 5.14
C ALA A 18 -4.09 -35.72 4.65
N ASN A 19 -4.02 -34.45 5.04
CA ASN A 19 -5.05 -33.43 4.74
C ASN A 19 -4.65 -32.50 3.60
N MET A 20 -3.52 -32.73 2.95
CA MET A 20 -3.00 -31.85 1.89
C MET A 20 -3.76 -32.04 0.59
N THR A 21 -4.28 -30.94 0.06
CA THR A 21 -4.92 -30.88 -1.26
C THR A 21 -3.99 -30.19 -2.27
N TRP A 22 -4.30 -30.33 -3.55
CA TRP A 22 -3.53 -29.65 -4.61
C TRP A 22 -3.61 -28.12 -4.46
N GLN A 23 -4.71 -27.59 -3.95
CA GLN A 23 -4.89 -26.17 -3.71
C GLN A 23 -3.91 -25.65 -2.64
N HIS A 24 -3.70 -26.41 -1.56
CA HIS A 24 -2.71 -26.08 -0.53
C HIS A 24 -1.30 -26.03 -1.14
N ILE A 25 -0.94 -27.01 -2.00
CA ILE A 25 0.36 -27.04 -2.66
C ILE A 25 0.54 -25.80 -3.55
N VAL A 26 -0.47 -25.43 -4.32
CA VAL A 26 -0.44 -24.23 -5.18
C VAL A 26 -0.19 -22.98 -4.35
N MET A 27 -0.91 -22.80 -3.22
CA MET A 27 -0.73 -21.63 -2.36
C MET A 27 0.64 -21.59 -1.69
N ILE A 28 1.15 -22.74 -1.26
CA ILE A 28 2.52 -22.84 -0.73
C ILE A 28 3.53 -22.45 -1.80
N CYS A 29 3.37 -22.92 -3.03
CA CYS A 29 4.23 -22.54 -4.16
C CYS A 29 4.16 -21.04 -4.47
N ILE A 30 2.98 -20.43 -4.40
CA ILE A 30 2.81 -18.98 -4.56
C ILE A 30 3.55 -18.23 -3.43
N GLY A 31 3.41 -18.66 -2.17
CA GLY A 31 4.14 -18.08 -1.05
C GLY A 31 5.66 -18.16 -1.22
N ILE A 32 6.18 -19.31 -1.65
CA ILE A 32 7.61 -19.51 -1.96
C ILE A 32 8.03 -18.62 -3.14
N ALA A 33 7.18 -18.45 -4.15
CA ALA A 33 7.45 -17.57 -5.28
C ALA A 33 7.57 -16.11 -4.82
N PHE A 34 6.70 -15.63 -3.93
CA PHE A 34 6.79 -14.29 -3.33
C PHE A 34 8.13 -14.08 -2.61
N ILE A 35 8.51 -15.01 -1.75
CA ILE A 35 9.80 -14.96 -1.03
C ILE A 35 10.96 -14.96 -2.05
N THR A 36 10.91 -15.82 -3.06
CA THR A 36 11.97 -15.94 -4.07
C THR A 36 12.13 -14.65 -4.89
N VAL A 37 11.01 -14.04 -5.30
CA VAL A 37 11.03 -12.78 -6.05
C VAL A 37 11.56 -11.65 -5.18
N ALA A 38 11.10 -11.55 -3.93
CA ALA A 38 11.59 -10.57 -2.98
C ALA A 38 13.11 -10.65 -2.80
N ILE A 39 13.66 -11.85 -2.60
CA ILE A 39 15.10 -12.06 -2.40
C ILE A 39 15.91 -11.83 -3.67
N LYS A 40 15.44 -12.34 -4.85
CA LYS A 40 16.22 -12.27 -6.09
C LYS A 40 16.13 -10.93 -6.81
N LYS A 41 15.00 -10.23 -6.67
CA LYS A 41 14.72 -8.97 -7.39
C LYS A 41 14.74 -7.74 -6.49
N ASP A 42 14.87 -7.93 -5.19
CA ASP A 42 14.80 -6.85 -4.18
C ASP A 42 13.50 -6.04 -4.29
N TRP A 43 12.38 -6.75 -4.61
CA TRP A 43 11.06 -6.13 -4.74
C TRP A 43 10.34 -6.20 -3.40
N GLU A 44 10.21 -5.06 -2.74
CA GLU A 44 9.54 -4.89 -1.45
C GLU A 44 9.79 -6.04 -0.44
N PRO A 45 11.07 -6.37 -0.16
CA PRO A 45 11.40 -7.56 0.63
C PRO A 45 10.84 -7.50 2.05
N LEU A 46 10.69 -6.31 2.63
CA LEU A 46 10.16 -6.11 3.99
C LEU A 46 8.68 -6.54 4.10
N LEU A 47 7.95 -6.56 2.99
CA LEU A 47 6.54 -6.95 2.93
C LEU A 47 6.35 -8.33 2.32
N LEU A 48 6.96 -8.58 1.15
CA LEU A 48 6.71 -9.83 0.42
C LEU A 48 7.27 -11.06 1.14
N VAL A 49 8.38 -10.94 1.89
CA VAL A 49 8.94 -12.08 2.64
C VAL A 49 7.99 -12.49 3.78
N PRO A 50 7.54 -11.60 4.68
CA PRO A 50 6.56 -11.96 5.71
C PRO A 50 5.23 -12.46 5.14
N ILE A 51 4.71 -11.83 4.08
CA ILE A 51 3.46 -12.28 3.43
C ILE A 51 3.64 -13.69 2.83
N GLY A 52 4.70 -13.91 2.07
CA GLY A 52 4.97 -15.21 1.46
C GLY A 52 5.15 -16.32 2.51
N PHE A 53 5.84 -16.03 3.61
CA PHE A 53 5.99 -16.98 4.69
C PHE A 53 4.67 -17.22 5.43
N GLY A 54 3.88 -16.18 5.64
CA GLY A 54 2.52 -16.29 6.17
C GLY A 54 1.61 -17.16 5.27
N MET A 55 1.71 -17.00 3.93
CA MET A 55 0.98 -17.86 2.99
C MET A 55 1.37 -19.33 3.14
N VAL A 56 2.65 -19.62 3.35
CA VAL A 56 3.09 -21.00 3.63
C VAL A 56 2.46 -21.50 4.91
N ILE A 57 2.55 -20.75 6.02
CA ILE A 57 1.95 -21.15 7.32
C ILE A 57 0.45 -21.37 7.19
N GLY A 58 -0.28 -20.44 6.60
CA GLY A 58 -1.74 -20.47 6.51
C GLY A 58 -2.31 -21.56 5.61
N ASN A 59 -1.46 -22.17 4.75
CA ASN A 59 -1.84 -23.23 3.84
C ASN A 59 -1.24 -24.60 4.18
N ILE A 60 -0.62 -24.76 5.36
CA ILE A 60 -0.34 -26.08 5.92
C ILE A 60 -1.64 -26.57 6.56
N PRO A 61 -2.25 -27.66 6.04
CA PRO A 61 -3.50 -28.16 6.59
C PRO A 61 -3.28 -28.79 7.96
N PHE A 62 -4.24 -28.60 8.83
CA PHE A 62 -4.26 -29.14 10.18
C PHE A 62 -5.67 -29.61 10.53
N THR A 63 -5.81 -30.43 11.57
CA THR A 63 -7.11 -30.89 12.05
C THR A 63 -7.80 -29.79 12.82
N GLU A 64 -9.07 -29.53 12.51
CA GLU A 64 -9.91 -28.54 13.21
C GLU A 64 -9.96 -28.82 14.72
N GLY A 65 -10.03 -27.75 15.52
CA GLY A 65 -10.13 -27.85 16.98
C GLY A 65 -8.77 -27.80 17.73
N LEU A 66 -7.63 -27.73 17.00
CA LEU A 66 -6.33 -27.56 17.62
C LEU A 66 -6.05 -26.13 18.09
N GLN A 67 -6.90 -25.17 17.75
CA GLN A 67 -6.77 -23.74 18.05
C GLN A 67 -5.43 -23.14 17.58
N ILE A 68 -5.00 -23.49 16.37
CA ILE A 68 -3.76 -22.97 15.76
C ILE A 68 -4.06 -22.12 14.51
N GLY A 69 -5.22 -22.29 13.88
CA GLY A 69 -5.62 -21.60 12.65
C GLY A 69 -5.90 -20.12 12.84
N ILE A 70 -5.70 -19.34 11.78
CA ILE A 70 -5.89 -17.88 11.80
C ILE A 70 -7.36 -17.48 12.02
N TYR A 71 -8.30 -18.32 11.60
CA TYR A 71 -9.75 -18.10 11.79
C TYR A 71 -10.32 -18.78 13.03
N GLU A 72 -9.53 -19.61 13.73
CA GLU A 72 -9.95 -20.25 14.98
C GLU A 72 -9.82 -19.27 16.15
N GLN A 73 -10.94 -18.91 16.74
CA GLN A 73 -10.98 -17.98 17.87
C GLN A 73 -10.12 -18.47 19.04
N GLY A 74 -9.30 -17.55 19.57
CA GLY A 74 -8.41 -17.84 20.70
C GLY A 74 -7.05 -18.42 20.31
N SER A 75 -6.83 -18.78 19.04
CA SER A 75 -5.49 -19.18 18.58
C SER A 75 -4.52 -17.98 18.60
N VAL A 76 -3.23 -18.25 18.76
CA VAL A 76 -2.21 -17.20 18.71
C VAL A 76 -2.26 -16.44 17.38
N MET A 77 -2.42 -17.15 16.26
CA MET A 77 -2.53 -16.53 14.94
C MET A 77 -3.78 -15.67 14.81
N ASN A 78 -4.91 -16.07 15.38
CA ASN A 78 -6.13 -15.28 15.41
C ASN A 78 -5.97 -14.01 16.26
N ILE A 79 -5.33 -14.10 17.42
CA ILE A 79 -5.06 -12.92 18.28
C ILE A 79 -4.20 -11.90 17.53
N LEU A 80 -3.14 -12.33 16.85
CA LEU A 80 -2.34 -11.44 16.02
C LEU A 80 -3.15 -10.87 14.86
N TYR A 81 -3.98 -11.68 14.21
CA TYR A 81 -4.82 -11.25 13.09
C TYR A 81 -5.89 -10.24 13.50
N GLN A 82 -6.30 -10.19 14.75
CA GLN A 82 -7.22 -9.15 15.24
C GLN A 82 -6.68 -7.74 15.00
N GLY A 83 -5.37 -7.54 15.00
CA GLY A 83 -4.77 -6.24 14.66
C GLY A 83 -5.11 -5.79 13.23
N VAL A 84 -5.24 -6.74 12.31
CA VAL A 84 -5.69 -6.50 10.94
C VAL A 84 -7.22 -6.33 10.92
N GLN A 85 -7.98 -7.27 11.48
CA GLN A 85 -9.45 -7.26 11.49
C GLN A 85 -10.05 -6.05 12.22
N LYS A 86 -9.45 -5.65 13.35
CA LYS A 86 -9.87 -4.46 14.11
C LYS A 86 -9.34 -3.16 13.51
N GLY A 87 -8.37 -3.25 12.58
CA GLY A 87 -7.84 -2.11 11.85
C GLY A 87 -6.91 -1.19 12.66
N TRP A 88 -6.23 -1.69 13.72
CA TRP A 88 -5.30 -0.86 14.50
C TRP A 88 -3.85 -0.91 14.02
N TYR A 89 -3.44 -1.93 13.26
CA TYR A 89 -2.10 -1.94 12.64
C TYR A 89 -1.89 -0.81 11.61
N PRO A 90 -2.84 -0.53 10.68
CA PRO A 90 -2.64 0.51 9.67
C PRO A 90 -2.33 1.89 10.25
N PRO A 91 -3.02 2.41 11.28
CA PRO A 91 -2.64 3.66 11.95
C PRO A 91 -1.21 3.65 12.51
N LEU A 92 -0.74 2.54 13.05
CA LEU A 92 0.64 2.43 13.56
C LEU A 92 1.68 2.48 12.43
N ILE A 93 1.38 1.88 11.27
CA ILE A 93 2.23 2.05 10.08
C ILE A 93 2.23 3.51 9.64
N PHE A 94 1.08 4.18 9.61
CA PHE A 94 0.99 5.60 9.27
C PHE A 94 1.80 6.48 10.23
N LEU A 95 1.87 6.14 11.52
CA LEU A 95 2.76 6.82 12.48
C LEU A 95 4.23 6.68 12.06
N GLY A 96 4.67 5.48 11.69
CA GLY A 96 6.02 5.24 11.21
C GLY A 96 6.31 5.95 9.89
N ILE A 97 5.40 5.88 8.92
CA ILE A 97 5.50 6.59 7.64
C ILE A 97 5.61 8.09 7.89
N GLY A 98 4.80 8.66 8.78
CA GLY A 98 4.86 10.07 9.15
C GLY A 98 6.22 10.48 9.72
N ALA A 99 6.79 9.64 10.60
CA ALA A 99 8.11 9.85 11.17
C ALA A 99 9.27 9.70 10.15
N MET A 100 9.06 8.94 9.07
CA MET A 100 10.01 8.81 7.96
C MET A 100 9.89 9.96 6.96
N THR A 101 8.69 10.47 6.74
CA THR A 101 8.35 11.40 5.66
C THR A 101 8.96 12.78 5.88
N ASP A 102 9.45 13.39 4.79
CA ASP A 102 9.82 14.80 4.73
C ASP A 102 8.81 15.56 3.86
N PHE A 103 7.97 16.35 4.51
CA PHE A 103 6.97 17.19 3.83
C PHE A 103 7.56 18.47 3.19
N SER A 104 8.86 18.72 3.32
CA SER A 104 9.49 19.94 2.79
C SER A 104 9.24 20.14 1.30
N SER A 105 9.28 19.05 0.52
CA SER A 105 9.00 19.12 -0.92
C SER A 105 7.58 19.57 -1.22
N LEU A 106 6.60 19.10 -0.43
CA LEU A 106 5.20 19.47 -0.56
C LEU A 106 4.95 20.91 -0.09
N ILE A 107 5.53 21.30 1.05
CA ILE A 107 5.43 22.68 1.61
C ILE A 107 6.06 23.69 0.63
N SER A 108 7.18 23.34 0.00
CA SER A 108 7.84 24.24 -0.94
C SER A 108 7.11 24.40 -2.27
N GLN A 109 6.40 23.36 -2.71
CA GLN A 109 5.68 23.35 -4.00
C GLN A 109 4.26 22.79 -3.83
N PRO A 110 3.33 23.48 -3.13
CA PRO A 110 2.01 22.95 -2.79
C PRO A 110 1.13 22.63 -4.01
N ARG A 111 1.40 23.25 -5.17
CA ARG A 111 0.73 22.92 -6.44
C ARG A 111 0.89 21.45 -6.86
N LEU A 112 1.97 20.79 -6.43
CA LEU A 112 2.21 19.38 -6.74
C LEU A 112 1.28 18.43 -5.97
N LEU A 113 0.60 18.92 -4.91
CA LEU A 113 -0.47 18.19 -4.22
C LEU A 113 -1.60 17.79 -5.18
N LEU A 114 -1.89 18.64 -6.18
CA LEU A 114 -2.91 18.37 -7.18
C LEU A 114 -2.60 17.15 -8.05
N ILE A 115 -1.32 16.84 -8.26
CA ILE A 115 -0.90 15.64 -8.99
C ILE A 115 -1.22 14.39 -8.15
N GLY A 116 -0.93 14.42 -6.85
CA GLY A 116 -1.32 13.35 -5.93
C GLY A 116 -2.83 13.14 -5.89
N ALA A 117 -3.60 14.24 -5.85
CA ALA A 117 -5.06 14.18 -5.89
C ALA A 117 -5.59 13.59 -7.22
N ALA A 118 -4.98 13.95 -8.36
CA ALA A 118 -5.36 13.42 -9.66
C ALA A 118 -5.10 11.91 -9.79
N ALA A 119 -4.03 11.40 -9.19
CA ALA A 119 -3.76 9.97 -9.18
C ALA A 119 -4.84 9.18 -8.43
N GLN A 120 -5.53 9.78 -7.45
CA GLN A 120 -6.62 9.10 -6.73
C GLN A 120 -7.85 8.81 -7.62
N ILE A 121 -7.93 9.36 -8.83
CA ILE A 121 -8.94 8.98 -9.83
C ILE A 121 -8.90 7.47 -10.10
N GLY A 122 -7.73 6.84 -9.98
CA GLY A 122 -7.58 5.38 -10.07
C GLY A 122 -8.44 4.62 -9.08
N ILE A 123 -8.58 5.12 -7.85
CA ILE A 123 -9.44 4.53 -6.80
C ILE A 123 -10.90 4.53 -7.24
N PHE A 124 -11.39 5.69 -7.67
CA PHE A 124 -12.79 5.84 -8.07
C PHE A 124 -13.09 5.14 -9.40
N GLY A 125 -12.11 5.09 -10.32
CA GLY A 125 -12.21 4.32 -11.57
C GLY A 125 -12.38 2.83 -11.31
N ALA A 126 -11.58 2.26 -10.40
CA ALA A 126 -11.72 0.86 -10.00
C ALA A 126 -13.00 0.58 -9.21
N TYR A 127 -13.46 1.53 -8.38
CA TYR A 127 -14.75 1.46 -7.70
C TYR A 127 -15.90 1.26 -8.72
N ILE A 128 -15.96 2.11 -9.73
CA ILE A 128 -16.98 2.02 -10.78
C ILE A 128 -16.85 0.70 -11.54
N ALA A 129 -15.65 0.30 -11.92
CA ALA A 129 -15.41 -0.97 -12.62
C ALA A 129 -15.82 -2.18 -11.78
N ALA A 130 -15.55 -2.17 -10.47
CA ALA A 130 -15.94 -3.23 -9.55
C ALA A 130 -17.46 -3.39 -9.45
N ILE A 131 -18.21 -2.28 -9.36
CA ILE A 131 -19.69 -2.30 -9.41
C ILE A 131 -20.19 -2.96 -10.70
N HIS A 132 -19.62 -2.61 -11.85
CA HIS A 132 -19.99 -3.22 -13.14
C HIS A 132 -19.63 -4.71 -13.24
N MET A 133 -18.64 -5.16 -12.48
CA MET A 133 -18.28 -6.59 -12.39
C MET A 133 -19.13 -7.38 -11.39
N GLY A 134 -20.13 -6.74 -10.76
CA GLY A 134 -21.13 -7.36 -9.88
C GLY A 134 -20.76 -7.39 -8.40
N PHE A 135 -19.77 -6.61 -7.95
CA PHE A 135 -19.48 -6.42 -6.54
C PHE A 135 -20.47 -5.44 -5.90
N THR A 136 -20.75 -5.62 -4.62
CA THR A 136 -21.54 -4.66 -3.84
C THR A 136 -20.83 -3.32 -3.72
N PRO A 137 -21.53 -2.22 -3.43
CA PRO A 137 -20.87 -0.92 -3.24
C PRO A 137 -19.77 -0.94 -2.16
N ALA A 138 -19.99 -1.63 -1.04
CA ALA A 138 -19.01 -1.77 0.03
C ALA A 138 -17.76 -2.54 -0.43
N GLU A 139 -17.95 -3.70 -1.08
CA GLU A 139 -16.84 -4.47 -1.67
C GLU A 139 -16.11 -3.66 -2.75
N SER A 140 -16.84 -2.94 -3.59
CA SER A 140 -16.27 -2.10 -4.65
C SER A 140 -15.41 -0.97 -4.06
N GLY A 141 -15.84 -0.37 -2.95
CA GLY A 141 -15.06 0.62 -2.21
C GLY A 141 -13.76 0.04 -1.66
N ALA A 142 -13.85 -1.15 -1.06
CA ALA A 142 -12.69 -1.88 -0.55
C ALA A 142 -11.71 -2.33 -1.65
N ILE A 143 -12.21 -2.68 -2.84
CA ILE A 143 -11.38 -3.05 -4.00
C ILE A 143 -10.77 -1.80 -4.63
N GLY A 144 -11.54 -0.73 -4.78
CA GLY A 144 -11.11 0.51 -5.43
C GLY A 144 -9.88 1.12 -4.78
N ILE A 145 -9.77 1.03 -3.45
CA ILE A 145 -8.65 1.63 -2.70
C ILE A 145 -7.26 1.08 -3.09
N ILE A 146 -7.21 -0.12 -3.71
CA ILE A 146 -5.96 -0.70 -4.23
C ILE A 146 -5.26 0.28 -5.17
N GLY A 147 -6.03 1.09 -5.92
CA GLY A 147 -5.51 2.09 -6.84
C GLY A 147 -4.72 3.23 -6.20
N GLY A 148 -4.89 3.45 -4.91
CA GLY A 148 -4.03 4.36 -4.15
C GLY A 148 -2.60 3.87 -3.98
N ALA A 149 -2.34 2.58 -4.25
CA ALA A 149 -1.07 1.89 -3.99
C ALA A 149 -0.59 2.07 -2.54
N ASP A 150 -1.51 1.87 -1.61
CA ASP A 150 -1.32 2.05 -0.17
C ASP A 150 -1.86 0.80 0.57
N GLY A 151 -0.96 -0.11 0.88
CA GLY A 151 -1.30 -1.37 1.54
C GLY A 151 -2.01 -1.19 2.88
N PRO A 152 -1.47 -0.38 3.81
CA PRO A 152 -2.11 -0.08 5.08
C PRO A 152 -3.52 0.49 4.93
N THR A 153 -3.73 1.44 4.02
CA THR A 153 -5.05 2.01 3.74
C THR A 153 -6.00 0.97 3.16
N ALA A 154 -5.51 0.08 2.29
CA ALA A 154 -6.30 -1.01 1.73
C ALA A 154 -6.78 -1.99 2.82
N ILE A 155 -5.91 -2.34 3.77
CA ILE A 155 -6.28 -3.15 4.94
C ILE A 155 -7.30 -2.41 5.81
N PHE A 156 -7.05 -1.13 6.13
CA PHE A 156 -7.95 -0.35 6.98
C PHE A 156 -9.37 -0.30 6.41
N LEU A 157 -9.49 0.02 5.13
CA LEU A 157 -10.80 0.15 4.50
C LEU A 157 -11.49 -1.21 4.32
N SER A 158 -10.77 -2.23 3.84
CA SER A 158 -11.34 -3.57 3.64
C SER A 158 -11.74 -4.25 4.95
N SER A 159 -11.02 -4.01 6.05
CA SER A 159 -11.42 -4.53 7.37
C SER A 159 -12.77 -3.99 7.85
N LYS A 160 -13.20 -2.83 7.35
CA LYS A 160 -14.49 -2.19 7.69
C LYS A 160 -15.59 -2.54 6.69
N LEU A 161 -15.30 -2.48 5.39
CA LEU A 161 -16.31 -2.60 4.34
C LEU A 161 -16.48 -4.02 3.78
N ALA A 162 -15.39 -4.81 3.71
CA ALA A 162 -15.40 -6.15 3.11
C ALA A 162 -14.39 -7.08 3.81
N PRO A 163 -14.61 -7.44 5.10
CA PRO A 163 -13.66 -8.27 5.85
C PRO A 163 -13.38 -9.63 5.21
N HIS A 164 -14.36 -10.21 4.52
CA HIS A 164 -14.24 -11.48 3.82
C HIS A 164 -13.34 -11.44 2.57
N LEU A 165 -13.14 -10.25 1.97
CA LEU A 165 -12.24 -10.03 0.82
C LEU A 165 -10.87 -9.47 1.24
N MET A 166 -10.68 -9.15 2.51
CA MET A 166 -9.52 -8.41 3.00
C MET A 166 -8.19 -9.09 2.64
N GLY A 167 -8.09 -10.41 2.75
CA GLY A 167 -6.88 -11.15 2.38
C GLY A 167 -6.51 -10.97 0.91
N ALA A 168 -7.48 -11.13 0.01
CA ALA A 168 -7.27 -10.95 -1.44
C ALA A 168 -6.93 -9.50 -1.79
N ILE A 169 -7.61 -8.53 -1.16
CA ILE A 169 -7.36 -7.08 -1.37
C ILE A 169 -5.96 -6.70 -0.88
N ALA A 170 -5.58 -7.15 0.32
CA ALA A 170 -4.27 -6.83 0.90
C ALA A 170 -3.13 -7.42 0.08
N VAL A 171 -3.20 -8.71 -0.29
CA VAL A 171 -2.18 -9.36 -1.13
C VAL A 171 -2.11 -8.70 -2.51
N SER A 172 -3.25 -8.34 -3.10
CA SER A 172 -3.29 -7.60 -4.37
C SER A 172 -2.58 -6.24 -4.23
N ALA A 173 -2.93 -5.44 -3.21
CA ALA A 173 -2.33 -4.13 -2.97
C ALA A 173 -0.81 -4.20 -2.80
N TYR A 174 -0.31 -5.09 -1.95
CA TYR A 174 1.13 -5.26 -1.72
C TYR A 174 1.86 -5.82 -2.93
N SER A 175 1.23 -6.74 -3.69
CA SER A 175 1.80 -7.25 -4.94
C SER A 175 2.00 -6.14 -5.97
N TYR A 176 1.03 -5.22 -6.11
CA TYR A 176 1.16 -4.09 -7.03
C TYR A 176 2.16 -3.04 -6.54
N MET A 177 2.28 -2.82 -5.23
CA MET A 177 3.35 -1.98 -4.69
C MET A 177 4.72 -2.53 -5.08
N ALA A 178 4.95 -3.84 -4.96
CA ALA A 178 6.18 -4.48 -5.38
C ALA A 178 6.42 -4.40 -6.90
N LEU A 179 5.35 -4.36 -7.70
CA LEU A 179 5.41 -4.27 -9.16
C LEU A 179 5.46 -2.82 -9.70
N VAL A 180 5.45 -1.80 -8.83
CA VAL A 180 5.52 -0.37 -9.20
C VAL A 180 6.58 -0.11 -10.30
N PRO A 181 7.84 -0.51 -10.15
CA PRO A 181 8.86 -0.22 -11.16
C PRO A 181 8.57 -0.86 -12.52
N VAL A 182 7.92 -2.01 -12.52
CA VAL A 182 7.62 -2.77 -13.74
C VAL A 182 6.41 -2.20 -14.47
N ILE A 183 5.36 -1.83 -13.74
CA ILE A 183 4.09 -1.37 -14.30
C ILE A 183 4.18 0.10 -14.73
N GLN A 184 4.75 0.97 -13.90
CA GLN A 184 4.74 2.41 -14.16
C GLN A 184 5.66 2.84 -15.30
N ARG A 185 6.85 2.23 -15.40
CA ARG A 185 7.83 2.63 -16.41
C ARG A 185 7.29 2.60 -17.85
N PRO A 186 6.68 1.51 -18.36
CA PRO A 186 6.12 1.50 -19.71
C PRO A 186 5.01 2.54 -19.91
N ILE A 187 4.13 2.74 -18.94
CA ILE A 187 3.06 3.72 -19.00
C ILE A 187 3.63 5.14 -19.12
N MET A 188 4.61 5.47 -18.30
CA MET A 188 5.30 6.77 -18.36
C MET A 188 5.96 7.02 -19.72
N LEU A 189 6.63 6.01 -20.26
CA LEU A 189 7.26 6.11 -21.58
C LEU A 189 6.26 6.27 -22.72
N MET A 190 5.10 5.63 -22.63
CA MET A 190 4.01 5.78 -23.62
C MET A 190 3.36 7.17 -23.54
N MET A 191 3.21 7.72 -22.34
CA MET A 191 2.50 8.97 -22.12
C MET A 191 3.37 10.23 -22.28
N THR A 192 4.69 10.11 -22.31
CA THR A 192 5.61 11.27 -22.35
C THR A 192 6.48 11.24 -23.59
N THR A 193 6.69 12.41 -24.18
CA THR A 193 7.64 12.61 -25.29
C THR A 193 9.08 12.75 -24.76
N LYS A 194 10.08 12.54 -25.63
CA LYS A 194 11.50 12.74 -25.26
C LYS A 194 11.76 14.14 -24.74
N ASN A 195 11.18 15.17 -25.37
CA ASN A 195 11.35 16.57 -24.96
C ASN A 195 10.74 16.85 -23.57
N GLU A 196 9.60 16.28 -23.26
CA GLU A 196 8.98 16.41 -21.95
C GLU A 196 9.82 15.79 -20.84
N ARG A 197 10.49 14.66 -21.12
CA ARG A 197 11.36 13.97 -20.15
C ARG A 197 12.64 14.75 -19.83
N LEU A 198 13.07 15.62 -20.74
CA LEU A 198 14.25 16.47 -20.57
C LEU A 198 13.97 17.76 -19.76
N ILE A 199 12.71 18.02 -19.39
CA ILE A 199 12.37 19.18 -18.57
C ILE A 199 13.09 19.09 -17.24
N ARG A 200 13.97 20.06 -16.95
CA ARG A 200 14.65 20.22 -15.66
C ARG A 200 13.84 21.17 -14.78
N MET A 201 13.47 20.69 -13.61
CA MET A 201 12.71 21.48 -12.65
C MET A 201 13.62 22.35 -11.80
N LYS A 202 13.16 23.55 -11.42
CA LYS A 202 13.92 24.45 -10.53
C LYS A 202 14.01 23.84 -9.14
N THR A 203 15.15 23.99 -8.49
CA THR A 203 15.38 23.57 -7.11
C THR A 203 14.29 24.14 -6.19
N PRO A 204 13.66 23.30 -5.33
CA PRO A 204 12.67 23.76 -4.38
C PRO A 204 13.26 24.80 -3.41
N ARG A 205 12.42 25.72 -2.90
CA ARG A 205 12.85 26.64 -1.85
C ARG A 205 13.17 25.88 -0.55
N GLN A 206 14.06 26.41 0.24
CA GLN A 206 14.30 25.91 1.59
C GLN A 206 13.08 26.21 2.47
N VAL A 207 12.67 25.21 3.26
CA VAL A 207 11.55 25.30 4.20
C VAL A 207 12.10 25.52 5.60
N SER A 208 11.54 26.49 6.30
CA SER A 208 11.95 26.80 7.68
C SER A 208 11.47 25.75 8.66
N GLN A 209 12.19 25.59 9.79
CA GLN A 209 11.78 24.64 10.84
C GLN A 209 10.38 24.94 11.40
N LYS A 210 10.01 26.21 11.47
CA LYS A 210 8.66 26.62 11.92
C LYS A 210 7.58 26.11 10.99
N GLU A 211 7.78 26.21 9.66
CA GLU A 211 6.84 25.68 8.66
C GLU A 211 6.70 24.16 8.79
N LYS A 212 7.81 23.44 9.00
CA LYS A 212 7.82 21.99 9.19
C LYS A 212 7.04 21.52 10.43
N ILE A 213 7.05 22.31 11.52
CA ILE A 213 6.30 22.00 12.76
C ILE A 213 4.82 22.37 12.61
N ILE A 214 4.51 23.49 11.97
CA ILE A 214 3.13 23.98 11.82
C ILE A 214 2.36 23.12 10.81
N PHE A 215 3.02 22.69 9.75
CA PHE A 215 2.37 21.95 8.66
C PHE A 215 1.61 20.69 9.11
N PRO A 216 2.18 19.75 9.90
CA PRO A 216 1.44 18.58 10.33
C PRO A 216 0.26 18.89 11.23
N ILE A 217 0.33 19.94 12.06
CA ILE A 217 -0.78 20.35 12.92
C ILE A 217 -1.93 20.90 12.10
N VAL A 218 -1.64 21.87 11.24
CA VAL A 218 -2.66 22.51 10.37
C VAL A 218 -3.19 21.51 9.35
N GLY A 219 -2.33 20.71 8.75
CA GLY A 219 -2.71 19.66 7.79
C GLY A 219 -3.65 18.64 8.40
N PHE A 220 -3.36 18.19 9.63
CA PHE A 220 -4.25 17.28 10.35
C PHE A 220 -5.61 17.92 10.64
N ILE A 221 -5.63 19.13 11.22
CA ILE A 221 -6.89 19.81 11.56
C ILE A 221 -7.75 19.98 10.30
N LEU A 222 -7.18 20.49 9.20
CA LEU A 222 -7.91 20.70 7.96
C LEU A 222 -8.47 19.40 7.38
N THR A 223 -7.63 18.36 7.28
CA THR A 223 -8.06 17.07 6.72
C THR A 223 -9.08 16.37 7.61
N ALA A 224 -8.94 16.43 8.94
CA ALA A 224 -9.86 15.84 9.91
C ALA A 224 -11.23 16.54 9.92
N LEU A 225 -11.26 17.86 9.73
CA LEU A 225 -12.52 18.61 9.61
C LEU A 225 -13.25 18.31 8.31
N ILE A 226 -12.54 18.04 7.21
CA ILE A 226 -13.14 17.70 5.92
C ILE A 226 -13.59 16.23 5.90
N VAL A 227 -12.76 15.31 6.41
CA VAL A 227 -12.99 13.86 6.38
C VAL A 227 -12.71 13.24 7.75
N PRO A 228 -13.66 13.33 8.71
CA PRO A 228 -13.45 12.82 10.08
C PRO A 228 -13.16 11.30 10.12
N SER A 229 -13.74 10.53 9.23
CA SER A 229 -13.52 9.07 9.13
C SER A 229 -12.08 8.67 8.74
N GLY A 230 -11.31 9.59 8.16
CA GLY A 230 -9.88 9.43 7.89
C GLY A 230 -8.95 9.73 9.09
N MET A 231 -9.51 10.23 10.22
CA MET A 231 -8.72 10.62 11.38
C MET A 231 -7.72 9.57 11.88
N PRO A 232 -8.05 8.27 11.97
CA PRO A 232 -7.10 7.29 12.49
C PRO A 232 -5.81 7.20 11.66
N LEU A 233 -5.91 7.28 10.35
CA LEU A 233 -4.76 7.22 9.44
C LEU A 233 -4.03 8.56 9.37
N LEU A 234 -4.75 9.63 9.05
CA LEU A 234 -4.20 10.98 8.90
C LEU A 234 -3.62 11.52 10.22
N GLY A 235 -4.32 11.29 11.34
CA GLY A 235 -3.85 11.69 12.65
C GLY A 235 -2.49 11.07 12.98
N MET A 236 -2.34 9.78 12.76
CA MET A 236 -1.09 9.09 13.02
C MET A 236 0.03 9.48 12.03
N LEU A 237 -0.30 9.73 10.75
CA LEU A 237 0.65 10.27 9.77
C LEU A 237 1.22 11.62 10.21
N PHE A 238 0.36 12.57 10.49
CA PHE A 238 0.77 13.91 10.90
C PHE A 238 1.41 13.93 12.28
N PHE A 239 0.95 13.08 13.21
CA PHE A 239 1.58 12.94 14.52
C PHE A 239 3.00 12.38 14.41
N GLY A 240 3.23 11.35 13.60
CA GLY A 240 4.57 10.82 13.34
C GLY A 240 5.52 11.88 12.79
N ASN A 241 5.03 12.70 11.86
CA ASN A 241 5.82 13.79 11.31
C ASN A 241 6.11 14.88 12.36
N LEU A 242 5.14 15.21 13.19
CA LEU A 242 5.34 16.17 14.30
C LEU A 242 6.39 15.66 15.29
N LEU A 243 6.40 14.37 15.63
CA LEU A 243 7.43 13.77 16.49
C LEU A 243 8.83 13.99 15.92
N LYS A 244 8.99 13.86 14.60
CA LYS A 244 10.26 14.07 13.88
C LYS A 244 10.65 15.54 13.87
N GLU A 245 9.75 16.40 13.41
CA GLU A 245 10.06 17.81 13.12
C GLU A 245 10.10 18.70 14.38
N SER A 246 9.50 18.27 15.49
CA SER A 246 9.55 19.00 16.76
C SER A 246 10.97 19.20 17.30
N GLY A 247 11.88 18.29 16.95
CA GLY A 247 13.26 18.29 17.44
C GLY A 247 13.45 17.82 18.89
N VAL A 248 12.39 17.84 19.71
CA VAL A 248 12.43 17.47 21.14
C VAL A 248 12.03 16.01 21.39
N THR A 249 11.35 15.37 20.44
CA THR A 249 10.87 13.97 20.54
C THR A 249 11.62 13.02 19.60
N LYS A 250 12.90 13.30 19.32
CA LYS A 250 13.73 12.50 18.39
C LYS A 250 13.71 11.01 18.70
N ARG A 251 13.81 10.64 20.00
CA ARG A 251 13.79 9.22 20.41
C ARG A 251 12.47 8.52 20.03
N LEU A 252 11.33 9.20 20.16
CA LEU A 252 10.03 8.65 19.77
C LEU A 252 9.92 8.51 18.25
N ALA A 253 10.41 9.52 17.50
CA ALA A 253 10.45 9.47 16.04
C ALA A 253 11.34 8.31 15.55
N GLU A 254 12.53 8.10 16.17
CA GLU A 254 13.40 6.97 15.85
C GLU A 254 12.72 5.62 16.10
N THR A 255 12.03 5.49 17.25
CA THR A 255 11.29 4.26 17.57
C THR A 255 10.15 4.03 16.57
N ALA A 256 9.42 5.08 16.22
CA ALA A 256 8.29 4.98 15.30
C ALA A 256 8.72 4.59 13.88
N ARG A 257 9.79 5.22 13.34
CA ARG A 257 10.26 5.01 11.97
C ARG A 257 11.10 3.74 11.75
N GLY A 258 11.54 3.08 12.81
CA GLY A 258 12.35 1.86 12.77
C GLY A 258 11.66 0.74 13.53
N PRO A 259 12.02 0.44 14.81
CA PRO A 259 11.58 -0.80 15.47
C PRO A 259 10.06 -1.00 15.48
N MET A 260 9.27 0.06 15.66
CA MET A 260 7.81 -0.07 15.74
C MET A 260 7.21 -0.43 14.37
N ILE A 261 7.57 0.30 13.31
CA ILE A 261 7.03 0.03 11.96
C ILE A 261 7.48 -1.36 11.49
N ASP A 262 8.70 -1.79 11.81
CA ASP A 262 9.23 -3.09 11.43
C ASP A 262 8.44 -4.22 12.11
N VAL A 263 8.20 -4.12 13.43
CA VAL A 263 7.38 -5.10 14.17
C VAL A 263 5.97 -5.19 13.59
N VAL A 264 5.32 -4.05 13.36
CA VAL A 264 3.95 -4.02 12.81
C VAL A 264 3.94 -4.57 11.40
N THR A 265 4.95 -4.29 10.58
CA THR A 265 5.09 -4.82 9.21
C THR A 265 5.22 -6.35 9.21
N ILE A 266 6.02 -6.92 10.12
CA ILE A 266 6.13 -8.38 10.29
C ILE A 266 4.77 -8.96 10.65
N LEU A 267 4.09 -8.40 11.65
CA LEU A 267 2.80 -8.88 12.12
C LEU A 267 1.72 -8.82 11.03
N ILE A 268 1.63 -7.71 10.31
CA ILE A 268 0.70 -7.59 9.16
C ILE A 268 1.06 -8.59 8.07
N GLY A 269 2.33 -8.63 7.66
CA GLY A 269 2.76 -9.50 6.57
C GLY A 269 2.43 -10.96 6.85
N VAL A 270 2.81 -11.46 8.02
CA VAL A 270 2.56 -12.86 8.40
C VAL A 270 1.05 -13.13 8.50
N THR A 271 0.29 -12.27 9.18
CA THR A 271 -1.16 -12.52 9.39
C THR A 271 -1.97 -12.37 8.11
N VAL A 272 -1.66 -11.38 7.27
CA VAL A 272 -2.29 -11.24 5.94
C VAL A 272 -1.94 -12.44 5.06
N GLY A 273 -0.67 -12.88 5.06
CA GLY A 273 -0.27 -14.09 4.36
C GLY A 273 -1.05 -15.32 4.84
N CYS A 274 -1.13 -15.53 6.16
CA CYS A 274 -1.88 -16.65 6.74
C CYS A 274 -3.39 -16.60 6.41
N SER A 275 -3.96 -15.42 6.21
CA SER A 275 -5.38 -15.28 5.87
C SER A 275 -5.70 -15.69 4.42
N THR A 276 -4.69 -15.83 3.56
CA THR A 276 -4.86 -16.25 2.17
C THR A 276 -4.89 -17.78 2.06
N GLN A 277 -5.86 -18.39 2.70
CA GLN A 277 -6.08 -19.82 2.60
C GLN A 277 -6.60 -20.21 1.21
N ALA A 278 -6.26 -21.41 0.77
CA ALA A 278 -6.56 -21.91 -0.56
C ALA A 278 -8.05 -21.83 -0.93
N ASN A 279 -8.93 -22.17 0.00
CA ASN A 279 -10.40 -22.14 -0.15
C ASN A 279 -10.97 -20.71 -0.29
N VAL A 280 -10.28 -19.71 0.25
CA VAL A 280 -10.69 -18.30 0.21
C VAL A 280 -10.04 -17.57 -0.98
N PHE A 281 -8.78 -17.88 -1.25
CA PHE A 281 -7.96 -17.13 -2.20
C PHE A 281 -8.06 -17.65 -3.65
N LEU A 282 -8.10 -18.97 -3.86
CA LEU A 282 -8.20 -19.57 -5.20
C LEU A 282 -9.63 -19.55 -5.74
N THR A 283 -10.22 -18.36 -5.82
CA THR A 283 -11.59 -18.13 -6.26
C THR A 283 -11.63 -17.20 -7.48
N GLY A 284 -12.69 -17.28 -8.28
CA GLY A 284 -12.91 -16.34 -9.37
C GLY A 284 -13.00 -14.88 -8.91
N THR A 285 -13.46 -14.67 -7.67
CA THR A 285 -13.53 -13.36 -7.03
C THR A 285 -12.14 -12.76 -6.82
N SER A 286 -11.18 -13.55 -6.34
CA SER A 286 -9.80 -13.09 -6.15
C SER A 286 -9.15 -12.70 -7.47
N VAL A 287 -9.37 -13.47 -8.54
CA VAL A 287 -8.87 -13.13 -9.90
C VAL A 287 -9.44 -11.79 -10.37
N LYS A 288 -10.75 -11.54 -10.15
CA LYS A 288 -11.37 -10.25 -10.46
C LYS A 288 -10.74 -9.11 -9.66
N ILE A 289 -10.46 -9.31 -8.36
CA ILE A 289 -9.81 -8.31 -7.49
C ILE A 289 -8.41 -7.98 -8.01
N PHE A 290 -7.61 -8.98 -8.38
CA PHE A 290 -6.31 -8.77 -8.98
C PHE A 290 -6.40 -7.97 -10.29
N PHE A 291 -7.30 -8.33 -11.18
CA PHE A 291 -7.49 -7.59 -12.43
C PHE A 291 -7.89 -6.13 -12.19
N LEU A 292 -8.85 -5.90 -11.29
CA LEU A 292 -9.30 -4.55 -10.91
C LEU A 292 -8.18 -3.73 -10.25
N GLY A 293 -7.34 -4.37 -9.44
CA GLY A 293 -6.18 -3.74 -8.83
C GLY A 293 -5.16 -3.26 -9.88
N LEU A 294 -4.83 -4.11 -10.85
CA LEU A 294 -3.96 -3.73 -11.96
C LEU A 294 -4.54 -2.56 -12.76
N PHE A 295 -5.81 -2.68 -13.14
CA PHE A 295 -6.54 -1.65 -13.88
C PHE A 295 -6.54 -0.30 -13.14
N SER A 296 -6.84 -0.33 -11.85
CA SER A 296 -6.81 0.83 -10.97
C SER A 296 -5.44 1.51 -10.95
N PHE A 297 -4.38 0.72 -10.82
CA PHE A 297 -3.02 1.20 -10.76
C PHE A 297 -2.55 1.84 -12.08
N VAL A 298 -2.96 1.26 -13.21
CA VAL A 298 -2.73 1.84 -14.54
C VAL A 298 -3.43 3.20 -14.66
N ILE A 299 -4.72 3.29 -14.29
CA ILE A 299 -5.47 4.56 -14.31
C ILE A 299 -4.82 5.60 -13.42
N ALA A 300 -4.43 5.26 -12.20
CA ALA A 300 -3.79 6.18 -11.27
C ALA A 300 -2.51 6.78 -11.88
N THR A 301 -1.67 5.94 -12.49
CA THR A 301 -0.43 6.38 -13.16
C THR A 301 -0.74 7.28 -14.37
N VAL A 302 -1.71 6.88 -15.20
CA VAL A 302 -2.15 7.66 -16.38
C VAL A 302 -2.67 9.03 -15.97
N CYS A 303 -3.55 9.07 -14.95
CA CYS A 303 -4.13 10.32 -14.46
C CYS A 303 -3.07 11.24 -13.83
N GLY A 304 -2.16 10.70 -13.04
CA GLY A 304 -1.08 11.49 -12.44
C GLY A 304 -0.14 12.11 -13.48
N VAL A 305 0.34 11.31 -14.44
CA VAL A 305 1.21 11.80 -15.54
C VAL A 305 0.43 12.76 -16.46
N GLY A 306 -0.82 12.41 -16.81
CA GLY A 306 -1.68 13.24 -17.64
C GLY A 306 -1.97 14.59 -16.99
N PHE A 307 -2.26 14.61 -15.69
CA PHE A 307 -2.52 15.85 -14.97
C PHE A 307 -1.28 16.75 -14.89
N ALA A 308 -0.08 16.19 -14.72
CA ALA A 308 1.17 16.95 -14.78
C ALA A 308 1.35 17.64 -16.15
N LYS A 309 0.95 16.97 -17.24
CA LYS A 309 0.93 17.56 -18.59
C LYS A 309 -0.10 18.69 -18.70
N ILE A 310 -1.31 18.48 -18.16
CA ILE A 310 -2.38 19.52 -18.15
C ILE A 310 -1.88 20.74 -17.37
N MET A 311 -1.25 20.57 -16.22
CA MET A 311 -0.67 21.69 -15.47
C MET A 311 0.35 22.49 -16.29
N ASN A 312 1.10 21.82 -17.16
CA ASN A 312 2.08 22.49 -18.02
C ASN A 312 1.47 23.41 -19.06
N LEU A 313 0.18 23.24 -19.41
CA LEU A 313 -0.55 24.18 -20.30
C LEU A 313 -0.73 25.55 -19.65
N PHE A 314 -0.75 25.60 -18.32
CA PHE A 314 -0.90 26.84 -17.54
C PHE A 314 0.43 27.36 -16.99
N CYS A 315 1.55 26.63 -17.19
CA CYS A 315 2.87 27.02 -16.71
C CYS A 315 3.61 27.86 -17.75
N LYS A 316 4.24 28.94 -17.30
CA LYS A 316 5.17 29.74 -18.13
C LYS A 316 6.43 28.92 -18.47
N GLU A 317 7.07 29.23 -19.61
CA GLU A 317 8.35 28.65 -19.95
C GLU A 317 9.40 28.90 -18.83
N GLY A 318 10.15 27.85 -18.51
CA GLY A 318 11.10 27.86 -17.38
C GLY A 318 10.48 27.49 -16.01
N ASN A 319 9.14 27.30 -15.91
CA ASN A 319 8.47 26.82 -14.70
C ASN A 319 7.67 25.53 -14.95
N LYS A 320 7.93 24.87 -16.07
CA LYS A 320 7.28 23.61 -16.45
C LYS A 320 7.64 22.49 -15.48
N ILE A 321 6.67 21.63 -15.26
CA ILE A 321 6.80 20.41 -14.43
C ILE A 321 7.23 19.27 -15.36
N ASN A 322 8.21 18.47 -14.94
CA ASN A 322 8.50 17.25 -15.68
C ASN A 322 7.36 16.23 -15.48
N PRO A 323 6.63 15.81 -16.53
CA PRO A 323 5.48 14.92 -16.38
C PRO A 323 5.82 13.57 -15.76
N LEU A 324 7.10 13.17 -15.79
CA LEU A 324 7.53 11.93 -15.16
C LEU A 324 7.24 11.88 -13.66
N ILE A 325 7.19 13.03 -12.96
CA ILE A 325 6.86 13.02 -11.54
C ILE A 325 5.38 12.70 -11.25
N GLY A 326 4.55 12.73 -12.31
CA GLY A 326 3.12 12.43 -12.20
C GLY A 326 2.82 10.99 -11.76
N ASN A 327 3.69 10.03 -12.12
CA ASN A 327 3.54 8.64 -11.66
C ASN A 327 3.64 8.51 -10.15
N ALA A 328 4.37 9.41 -9.50
CA ALA A 328 4.56 9.41 -8.06
C ALA A 328 3.34 9.91 -7.27
N GLY A 329 2.25 10.31 -7.95
CA GLY A 329 0.97 10.64 -7.29
C GLY A 329 0.29 9.47 -6.58
N VAL A 330 0.71 8.23 -6.83
CA VAL A 330 0.33 7.06 -6.03
C VAL A 330 1.10 7.03 -4.70
N SER A 331 0.54 6.34 -3.69
CA SER A 331 1.05 6.35 -2.32
C SER A 331 2.25 5.41 -2.07
N ALA A 332 2.78 4.74 -3.09
CA ALA A 332 3.97 3.87 -2.96
C ALA A 332 5.24 4.71 -2.71
N VAL A 333 5.53 5.01 -1.44
CA VAL A 333 6.64 5.87 -1.00
C VAL A 333 7.80 4.98 -0.52
N PRO A 334 9.03 5.21 -0.98
CA PRO A 334 9.49 6.17 -1.99
C PRO A 334 9.59 5.61 -3.43
N ASP A 335 9.08 4.40 -3.69
CA ASP A 335 9.39 3.64 -4.91
C ASP A 335 8.89 4.32 -6.18
N ALA A 336 7.66 4.83 -6.18
CA ALA A 336 7.13 5.55 -7.33
C ALA A 336 7.99 6.80 -7.65
N ALA A 337 8.50 7.49 -6.65
CA ALA A 337 9.41 8.62 -6.84
C ALA A 337 10.78 8.18 -7.40
N ARG A 338 11.28 7.01 -6.98
CA ARG A 338 12.51 6.42 -7.56
C ARG A 338 12.34 6.04 -9.02
N VAL A 339 11.14 5.52 -9.41
CA VAL A 339 10.86 5.25 -10.83
C VAL A 339 10.94 6.53 -11.66
N SER A 340 10.36 7.65 -11.19
CA SER A 340 10.49 8.96 -11.86
C SER A 340 11.96 9.35 -12.05
N GLN A 341 12.76 9.19 -11.00
CA GLN A 341 14.20 9.52 -11.03
C GLN A 341 14.95 8.64 -12.03
N ASN A 342 14.70 7.33 -12.01
CA ASN A 342 15.40 6.38 -12.87
C ASN A 342 15.09 6.65 -14.35
N VAL A 343 13.81 6.80 -14.70
CA VAL A 343 13.40 7.11 -16.08
C VAL A 343 13.90 8.49 -16.52
N GLY A 344 13.93 9.47 -15.62
CA GLY A 344 14.50 10.80 -15.92
C GLY A 344 16.00 10.74 -16.22
N ARG A 345 16.76 9.97 -15.44
CA ARG A 345 18.21 9.79 -15.64
C ARG A 345 18.57 8.95 -16.86
N GLU A 346 17.72 8.04 -17.30
CA GLU A 346 17.89 7.32 -18.56
C GLU A 346 17.89 8.28 -19.77
N CYS A 347 17.14 9.38 -19.68
CA CYS A 347 17.04 10.39 -20.74
C CYS A 347 18.10 11.49 -20.61
N ASP A 348 18.40 11.92 -19.38
CA ASP A 348 19.41 12.94 -19.04
C ASP A 348 20.01 12.61 -17.66
N PRO A 349 21.28 12.15 -17.60
CA PRO A 349 21.94 11.75 -16.34
C PRO A 349 21.97 12.86 -15.27
N ASN A 350 21.85 14.12 -15.67
CA ASN A 350 21.87 15.28 -14.78
C ASN A 350 20.46 15.75 -14.37
N ASN A 351 19.41 15.03 -14.78
CA ASN A 351 18.04 15.38 -14.43
C ASN A 351 17.63 14.68 -13.11
N HIS A 352 17.67 15.43 -12.02
CA HIS A 352 17.37 14.95 -10.68
C HIS A 352 15.91 15.24 -10.32
N LEU A 353 15.03 14.24 -10.50
CA LEU A 353 13.59 14.36 -10.28
C LEU A 353 13.13 13.89 -8.90
N LEU A 354 13.94 13.14 -8.14
CA LEU A 354 13.54 12.50 -6.90
C LEU A 354 12.89 13.47 -5.90
N MET A 355 13.56 14.59 -5.63
CA MET A 355 13.08 15.59 -4.68
C MET A 355 11.73 16.21 -5.11
N HIS A 356 11.54 16.36 -6.42
CA HIS A 356 10.29 16.88 -6.96
C HIS A 356 9.17 15.82 -6.95
N ALA A 357 9.50 14.57 -7.24
CA ALA A 357 8.58 13.45 -7.23
C ALA A 357 8.12 13.09 -5.81
N MET A 358 8.91 13.40 -4.78
CA MET A 358 8.49 13.20 -3.39
C MET A 358 7.26 14.04 -3.00
N ALA A 359 7.08 15.24 -3.59
CA ALA A 359 5.91 16.06 -3.28
C ALA A 359 4.57 15.42 -3.70
N PRO A 360 4.36 15.01 -4.98
CA PRO A 360 3.15 14.27 -5.34
C PRO A 360 3.06 12.89 -4.67
N ASN A 361 4.20 12.26 -4.33
CA ASN A 361 4.21 10.96 -3.67
C ASN A 361 3.63 11.04 -2.24
N VAL A 362 4.10 12.01 -1.47
CA VAL A 362 3.56 12.28 -0.13
C VAL A 362 2.11 12.78 -0.19
N ALA A 363 1.78 13.58 -1.20
CA ALA A 363 0.39 13.98 -1.46
C ALA A 363 -0.51 12.78 -1.76
N GLY A 364 0.02 11.73 -2.40
CA GLY A 364 -0.64 10.46 -2.62
C GLY A 364 -1.01 9.74 -1.32
N VAL A 365 -0.12 9.72 -0.33
CA VAL A 365 -0.40 9.11 1.00
C VAL A 365 -1.55 9.82 1.70
N ILE A 366 -1.54 11.16 1.70
CA ILE A 366 -2.64 11.95 2.24
C ILE A 366 -3.91 11.68 1.44
N GLY A 367 -3.81 11.66 0.11
CA GLY A 367 -4.91 11.45 -0.83
C GLY A 367 -5.57 10.08 -0.65
N SER A 368 -4.81 9.00 -0.52
CA SER A 368 -5.34 7.65 -0.29
C SER A 368 -6.08 7.54 1.04
N ALA A 369 -5.54 8.10 2.12
CA ALA A 369 -6.20 8.14 3.43
C ALA A 369 -7.48 8.99 3.43
N VAL A 370 -7.48 10.14 2.73
CA VAL A 370 -8.68 10.96 2.51
C VAL A 370 -9.72 10.21 1.69
N ALA A 371 -9.31 9.57 0.58
CA ALA A 371 -10.22 8.78 -0.25
C ALA A 371 -10.83 7.61 0.53
N ALA A 372 -10.04 6.88 1.34
CA ALA A 372 -10.55 5.84 2.21
C ALA A 372 -11.57 6.37 3.22
N GLY A 373 -11.28 7.53 3.82
CA GLY A 373 -12.22 8.20 4.71
C GLY A 373 -13.52 8.60 4.02
N ILE A 374 -13.45 9.17 2.83
CA ILE A 374 -14.64 9.50 2.02
C ILE A 374 -15.46 8.25 1.73
N ILE A 375 -14.83 7.19 1.22
CA ILE A 375 -15.50 5.92 0.91
C ILE A 375 -16.15 5.34 2.18
N LEU A 376 -15.44 5.36 3.31
CA LEU A 376 -15.99 4.88 4.58
C LEU A 376 -17.17 5.71 5.08
N SER A 377 -17.18 7.02 4.84
CA SER A 377 -18.30 7.90 5.23
C SER A 377 -19.58 7.63 4.44
N PHE A 378 -19.45 7.17 3.18
CA PHE A 378 -20.61 6.92 2.31
C PHE A 378 -21.07 5.45 2.35
N LEU A 379 -20.19 4.51 2.64
CA LEU A 379 -20.46 3.07 2.49
C LEU A 379 -20.30 2.27 3.80
N GLY A 380 -19.80 2.90 4.88
CA GLY A 380 -19.58 2.31 6.19
C GLY A 380 -20.76 2.38 7.16
#